data_10f9260d2d85e25e016f6d731c1c3fc9
#
_entry.id   10f9260d2d85e25e016f6d731c1c3fc9
#
_cell.length_a   1.000
_cell.length_b   1.000
_cell.length_c   1.000
_cell.angle_alpha   90.00
_cell.angle_beta   90.00
_cell.angle_gamma   90.00
#
_symmetry.space_group_name_H-M   'P 1'
#
loop_
_entity.id
_entity.type
_entity.pdbx_description
1 polymer ?
#
loop_
_entity_poly.entity_id
_entity_poly.type
_entity_poly.pdbx_seq_one_letter_code
_entity_poly.pdbx_strand_id
1 'polypeptide(L)'
;MRSKGVRSRVLSLDDFFVGEGRYPKQPDGRDDYECVEALDIPLVQHCLQQLAQTGVCDAPIFDFMTQLPAPQTQHIDCTDGVVVVEGLHAFNPILTETLPQDAVLNIYASLREEYAGPDGARLIATRDVRLARRITRDWRFRGHDADFTIGLWPHVCKAEDQYIKTFKNRANLVLDTSFSCEVGIWEYYIDQLTASANAGRMADLRSRFAHFVPINAALIPQKSMLREFIGAENQ
;
A
#
# COMPACT_ATOMS: atom_id res chain seq x y z
N MET A 1 -18.63 -5.69 -0.75
CA MET A 1 -19.08 -6.98 -0.20
C MET A 1 -20.16 -6.77 0.87
N ARG A 2 -19.91 -6.03 1.95
CA ARG A 2 -20.91 -5.79 3.02
C ARG A 2 -22.25 -5.23 2.52
N SER A 3 -22.24 -4.36 1.52
CA SER A 3 -23.49 -3.82 0.92
C SER A 3 -24.33 -4.87 0.17
N LYS A 4 -23.79 -6.05 -0.10
CA LYS A 4 -24.48 -7.19 -0.71
C LYS A 4 -24.74 -8.33 0.27
N GLY A 5 -24.64 -8.08 1.57
CA GLY A 5 -24.88 -9.09 2.61
C GLY A 5 -23.78 -10.13 2.79
N VAL A 6 -22.63 -10.00 2.10
CA VAL A 6 -21.49 -10.91 2.28
C VAL A 6 -20.70 -10.49 3.52
N ARG A 7 -20.59 -11.39 4.50
CA ARG A 7 -19.72 -11.19 5.66
C ARG A 7 -18.28 -11.05 5.16
N SER A 8 -17.58 -10.03 5.61
CA SER A 8 -16.18 -9.82 5.23
C SER A 8 -15.36 -9.24 6.38
N ARG A 9 -14.12 -9.70 6.50
CA ARG A 9 -13.11 -9.19 7.42
C ARG A 9 -11.85 -8.85 6.64
N VAL A 10 -11.00 -8.03 7.23
CA VAL A 10 -9.66 -7.72 6.71
C VAL A 10 -8.65 -8.33 7.66
N LEU A 11 -7.62 -8.94 7.11
CA LEU A 11 -6.41 -9.37 7.79
C LEU A 11 -5.25 -8.59 7.17
N SER A 12 -4.65 -7.70 7.95
CA SER A 12 -3.47 -6.96 7.52
C SER A 12 -2.20 -7.77 7.77
N LEU A 13 -1.34 -7.90 6.78
CA LEU A 13 -0.03 -8.53 6.97
C LEU A 13 0.92 -7.65 7.79
N ASP A 14 0.66 -6.35 7.87
CA ASP A 14 1.46 -5.44 8.70
C ASP A 14 1.34 -5.75 10.21
N ASP A 15 0.27 -6.45 10.62
CA ASP A 15 0.13 -6.93 12.00
C ASP A 15 1.07 -8.11 12.33
N PHE A 16 1.72 -8.71 11.33
CA PHE A 16 2.59 -9.89 11.49
C PHE A 16 4.09 -9.55 11.45
N PHE A 17 4.49 -8.30 11.52
CA PHE A 17 5.90 -7.96 11.61
C PHE A 17 6.57 -8.61 12.81
N VAL A 18 7.80 -9.12 12.61
CA VAL A 18 8.58 -9.80 13.67
C VAL A 18 9.01 -8.86 14.79
N GLY A 19 9.06 -7.56 14.55
CA GLY A 19 9.38 -6.52 15.51
C GLY A 19 10.87 -6.16 15.61
N GLU A 20 11.13 -5.04 16.29
CA GLU A 20 12.47 -4.50 16.45
C GLU A 20 13.47 -5.56 16.98
N GLY A 21 14.69 -5.51 16.45
CA GLY A 21 15.77 -6.44 16.79
C GLY A 21 15.67 -7.82 16.10
N ARG A 22 14.58 -8.14 15.40
CA ARG A 22 14.40 -9.42 14.68
C ARG A 22 14.32 -9.26 13.16
N TYR A 23 14.28 -8.02 12.67
CA TYR A 23 14.25 -7.78 11.23
C TYR A 23 15.52 -8.27 10.53
N PRO A 24 15.42 -8.86 9.35
CA PRO A 24 16.57 -9.09 8.47
C PRO A 24 17.35 -7.81 8.23
N LYS A 25 18.63 -7.93 7.92
CA LYS A 25 19.49 -6.77 7.67
C LYS A 25 19.75 -6.61 6.17
N GLN A 26 19.68 -5.37 5.71
CA GLN A 26 20.17 -4.97 4.40
C GLN A 26 21.72 -5.04 4.36
N PRO A 27 22.34 -5.07 3.17
CA PRO A 27 23.81 -5.09 3.04
C PRO A 27 24.51 -3.91 3.72
N ASP A 28 23.82 -2.80 3.94
CA ASP A 28 24.33 -1.61 4.65
C ASP A 28 24.09 -1.65 6.18
N GLY A 29 23.57 -2.78 6.70
CA GLY A 29 23.33 -3.01 8.12
C GLY A 29 22.00 -2.48 8.67
N ARG A 30 21.21 -1.76 7.88
CA ARG A 30 19.88 -1.29 8.27
C ARG A 30 18.88 -2.44 8.28
N ASP A 31 17.79 -2.28 9.02
CA ASP A 31 16.67 -3.22 8.99
C ASP A 31 15.99 -3.25 7.62
N ASP A 32 15.65 -4.45 7.14
CA ASP A 32 14.90 -4.65 5.91
C ASP A 32 13.43 -4.94 6.24
N TYR A 33 12.62 -3.89 6.23
CA TYR A 33 11.17 -3.99 6.45
C TYR A 33 10.39 -4.42 5.20
N GLU A 34 11.05 -4.44 4.05
CA GLU A 34 10.39 -4.69 2.76
C GLU A 34 10.53 -6.15 2.30
N CYS A 35 11.35 -6.96 2.95
CA CYS A 35 11.48 -8.38 2.64
C CYS A 35 10.37 -9.21 3.30
N VAL A 36 10.05 -10.39 2.75
CA VAL A 36 8.98 -11.23 3.31
C VAL A 36 9.33 -11.80 4.68
N GLU A 37 10.62 -11.98 4.95
CA GLU A 37 11.14 -12.45 6.24
C GLU A 37 11.01 -11.40 7.36
N ALA A 38 10.60 -10.17 7.05
CA ALA A 38 10.20 -9.18 8.04
C ALA A 38 8.87 -9.56 8.72
N LEU A 39 8.11 -10.50 8.13
CA LEU A 39 6.89 -11.06 8.69
C LEU A 39 7.18 -12.38 9.42
N ASP A 40 6.39 -12.67 10.44
CA ASP A 40 6.32 -14.00 11.06
C ASP A 40 5.56 -14.96 10.13
N ILE A 41 6.27 -15.47 9.11
CA ILE A 41 5.69 -16.34 8.08
C ILE A 41 4.93 -17.54 8.67
N PRO A 42 5.49 -18.28 9.65
CA PRO A 42 4.77 -19.39 10.29
C PRO A 42 3.44 -18.96 10.92
N LEU A 43 3.42 -17.80 11.57
CA LEU A 43 2.19 -17.28 12.19
C LEU A 43 1.17 -16.83 11.14
N VAL A 44 1.61 -16.19 10.04
CA VAL A 44 0.71 -15.87 8.90
C VAL A 44 0.09 -17.16 8.36
N GLN A 45 0.91 -18.17 8.04
CA GLN A 45 0.42 -19.44 7.49
C GLN A 45 -0.56 -20.12 8.45
N HIS A 46 -0.27 -20.11 9.75
CA HIS A 46 -1.15 -20.68 10.77
C HIS A 46 -2.53 -19.99 10.80
N CYS A 47 -2.55 -18.64 10.85
CA CYS A 47 -3.79 -17.87 10.83
C CYS A 47 -4.60 -18.11 9.56
N LEU A 48 -3.92 -18.12 8.39
CA LEU A 48 -4.59 -18.38 7.11
C LEU A 48 -5.18 -19.79 7.04
N GLN A 49 -4.48 -20.80 7.55
CA GLN A 49 -5.00 -22.17 7.64
C GLN A 49 -6.22 -22.27 8.54
N GLN A 50 -6.18 -21.65 9.73
CA GLN A 50 -7.34 -21.60 10.64
C GLN A 50 -8.55 -20.94 9.95
N LEU A 51 -8.35 -19.79 9.30
CA LEU A 51 -9.41 -19.11 8.58
C LEU A 51 -9.99 -19.97 7.44
N ALA A 52 -9.15 -20.67 6.68
CA ALA A 52 -9.61 -21.55 5.61
C ALA A 52 -10.39 -22.77 6.13
N GLN A 53 -10.03 -23.31 7.29
CA GLN A 53 -10.64 -24.52 7.86
C GLN A 53 -11.89 -24.23 8.69
N THR A 54 -11.87 -23.19 9.49
CA THR A 54 -12.90 -22.90 10.51
C THR A 54 -13.60 -21.56 10.31
N GLY A 55 -13.05 -20.67 9.51
CA GLY A 55 -13.52 -19.29 9.37
C GLY A 55 -13.09 -18.37 10.52
N VAL A 56 -12.30 -18.87 11.48
CA VAL A 56 -11.95 -18.13 12.71
C VAL A 56 -10.46 -18.22 12.97
N CYS A 57 -9.85 -17.10 13.42
CA CYS A 57 -8.49 -17.09 13.98
C CYS A 57 -8.31 -15.95 14.99
N ASP A 58 -7.28 -16.05 15.83
CA ASP A 58 -6.79 -14.95 16.66
C ASP A 58 -5.50 -14.41 16.03
N ALA A 59 -5.63 -13.32 15.28
CA ALA A 59 -4.52 -12.67 14.58
C ALA A 59 -3.71 -11.78 15.54
N PRO A 60 -2.39 -11.65 15.36
CA PRO A 60 -1.60 -10.70 16.13
C PRO A 60 -2.04 -9.26 15.86
N ILE A 61 -1.57 -8.35 16.70
CA ILE A 61 -1.66 -6.91 16.52
C ILE A 61 -0.24 -6.37 16.61
N PHE A 62 0.17 -5.51 15.68
CA PHE A 62 1.47 -4.86 15.74
C PHE A 62 1.34 -3.43 16.25
N ASP A 63 2.12 -3.10 17.27
CA ASP A 63 2.18 -1.74 17.80
C ASP A 63 3.30 -0.96 17.09
N PHE A 64 2.90 -0.10 16.15
CA PHE A 64 3.82 0.74 15.38
C PHE A 64 4.54 1.81 16.23
N MET A 65 4.04 2.13 17.42
CA MET A 65 4.72 3.08 18.31
C MET A 65 5.90 2.45 19.04
N THR A 66 5.74 1.21 19.47
CA THR A 66 6.80 0.43 20.13
C THR A 66 7.61 -0.42 19.16
N GLN A 67 7.17 -0.56 17.90
CA GLN A 67 7.76 -1.43 16.89
C GLN A 67 7.82 -2.91 17.30
N LEU A 68 6.85 -3.36 18.08
CA LEU A 68 6.77 -4.73 18.60
C LEU A 68 5.36 -5.32 18.44
N PRO A 69 5.24 -6.66 18.33
CA PRO A 69 3.96 -7.33 18.46
C PRO A 69 3.33 -7.03 19.82
N ALA A 70 2.07 -6.62 19.82
CA ALA A 70 1.31 -6.40 21.04
C ALA A 70 1.00 -7.74 21.77
N PRO A 71 0.84 -7.74 23.10
CA PRO A 71 0.47 -8.95 23.82
C PRO A 71 -0.98 -9.40 23.57
N GLN A 72 -1.82 -8.53 23.04
CA GLN A 72 -3.22 -8.82 22.67
C GLN A 72 -3.30 -9.34 21.25
N THR A 73 -4.35 -10.14 20.97
CA THR A 73 -4.71 -10.58 19.63
C THR A 73 -6.04 -10.00 19.20
N GLN A 74 -6.27 -9.93 17.90
CA GLN A 74 -7.55 -9.59 17.31
C GLN A 74 -8.29 -10.86 16.91
N HIS A 75 -9.46 -11.09 17.51
CA HIS A 75 -10.34 -12.19 17.12
C HIS A 75 -11.02 -11.88 15.77
N ILE A 76 -10.79 -12.73 14.79
CA ILE A 76 -11.41 -12.65 13.46
C ILE A 76 -12.36 -13.82 13.30
N ASP A 77 -13.66 -13.52 13.24
CA ASP A 77 -14.72 -14.46 12.85
C ASP A 77 -15.27 -14.05 11.49
N CYS A 78 -15.07 -14.89 10.51
CA CYS A 78 -15.57 -14.77 9.15
C CYS A 78 -16.15 -16.07 8.62
N THR A 79 -16.78 -16.86 9.52
CA THR A 79 -17.47 -18.10 9.16
C THR A 79 -18.49 -17.82 8.04
N ASP A 80 -18.46 -18.65 6.99
CA ASP A 80 -19.26 -18.47 5.76
C ASP A 80 -19.07 -17.12 5.04
N GLY A 81 -17.91 -16.50 5.24
CA GLY A 81 -17.60 -15.19 4.68
C GLY A 81 -16.35 -15.18 3.83
N VAL A 82 -15.82 -13.97 3.62
CA VAL A 82 -14.60 -13.72 2.87
C VAL A 82 -13.63 -12.93 3.72
N VAL A 83 -12.40 -13.41 3.84
CA VAL A 83 -11.29 -12.65 4.44
C VAL A 83 -10.49 -11.99 3.32
N VAL A 84 -10.32 -10.68 3.41
CA VAL A 84 -9.44 -9.91 2.53
C VAL A 84 -8.09 -9.81 3.22
N VAL A 85 -7.10 -10.54 2.70
CA VAL A 85 -5.72 -10.44 3.15
C VAL A 85 -5.05 -9.32 2.36
N GLU A 86 -4.49 -8.33 3.03
CA GLU A 86 -3.81 -7.21 2.38
C GLU A 86 -2.42 -6.99 2.96
N GLY A 87 -1.54 -6.43 2.16
CA GLY A 87 -0.16 -6.11 2.50
C GLY A 87 0.78 -6.35 1.34
N LEU A 88 2.00 -5.86 1.46
CA LEU A 88 3.02 -5.90 0.42
C LEU A 88 3.25 -7.32 -0.11
N HIS A 89 3.24 -8.31 0.77
CA HIS A 89 3.55 -9.71 0.47
C HIS A 89 2.33 -10.60 0.23
N ALA A 90 1.10 -10.05 0.17
CA ALA A 90 -0.12 -10.86 0.02
C ALA A 90 -0.12 -11.77 -1.23
N PHE A 91 0.69 -11.43 -2.24
CA PHE A 91 0.90 -12.22 -3.46
C PHE A 91 2.03 -13.26 -3.37
N ASN A 92 2.84 -13.22 -2.30
CA ASN A 92 3.95 -14.15 -2.17
C ASN A 92 3.42 -15.57 -1.93
N PRO A 93 3.78 -16.55 -2.79
CA PRO A 93 3.30 -17.91 -2.66
C PRO A 93 3.61 -18.58 -1.32
N ILE A 94 4.72 -18.20 -0.69
CA ILE A 94 5.14 -18.76 0.60
C ILE A 94 4.04 -18.61 1.67
N LEU A 95 3.22 -17.56 1.60
CA LEU A 95 2.15 -17.35 2.59
C LEU A 95 0.93 -18.23 2.34
N THR A 96 0.68 -18.65 1.10
CA THR A 96 -0.55 -19.34 0.69
C THR A 96 -0.34 -20.75 0.16
N GLU A 97 0.92 -21.22 0.04
CA GLU A 97 1.23 -22.54 -0.54
C GLU A 97 0.64 -23.73 0.25
N THR A 98 0.34 -23.51 1.52
CA THR A 98 -0.28 -24.52 2.41
C THR A 98 -1.80 -24.53 2.35
N LEU A 99 -2.42 -23.61 1.61
CA LEU A 99 -3.87 -23.49 1.47
C LEU A 99 -4.38 -24.27 0.24
N PRO A 100 -5.63 -24.76 0.28
CA PRO A 100 -6.30 -25.26 -0.91
C PRO A 100 -6.34 -24.16 -2.00
N GLN A 101 -6.05 -24.53 -3.26
CA GLN A 101 -5.98 -23.55 -4.36
C GLN A 101 -7.32 -22.85 -4.64
N ASP A 102 -8.43 -23.53 -4.39
CA ASP A 102 -9.79 -23.00 -4.56
C ASP A 102 -10.23 -22.11 -3.39
N ALA A 103 -9.48 -22.09 -2.28
CA ALA A 103 -9.74 -21.20 -1.16
C ALA A 103 -9.18 -19.78 -1.35
N VAL A 104 -8.31 -19.57 -2.36
CA VAL A 104 -7.57 -18.31 -2.53
C VAL A 104 -7.91 -17.66 -3.86
N LEU A 105 -8.36 -16.41 -3.82
CA LEU A 105 -8.52 -15.55 -5.00
C LEU A 105 -7.48 -14.42 -4.96
N ASN A 106 -6.55 -14.45 -5.88
CA ASN A 106 -5.49 -13.45 -5.99
C ASN A 106 -5.96 -12.23 -6.80
N ILE A 107 -6.01 -11.07 -6.15
CA ILE A 107 -6.41 -9.80 -6.78
C ILE A 107 -5.21 -8.85 -6.82
N TYR A 108 -4.73 -8.54 -8.02
CA TYR A 108 -3.67 -7.56 -8.23
C TYR A 108 -4.26 -6.17 -8.40
N ALA A 109 -4.20 -5.35 -7.34
CA ALA A 109 -4.65 -3.97 -7.36
C ALA A 109 -3.47 -3.04 -7.68
N SER A 110 -3.55 -2.27 -8.76
CA SER A 110 -2.48 -1.36 -9.17
C SER A 110 -3.00 -0.20 -10.00
N LEU A 111 -2.23 0.88 -10.03
CA LEU A 111 -2.38 1.94 -11.03
C LEU A 111 -2.03 1.41 -12.40
N ARG A 112 -2.81 1.76 -13.41
CA ARG A 112 -2.60 1.34 -14.81
C ARG A 112 -2.61 2.50 -15.79
N GLU A 113 -3.06 3.68 -15.38
CA GLU A 113 -3.06 4.87 -16.21
C GLU A 113 -1.71 5.58 -16.15
N GLU A 114 -1.27 6.03 -17.31
CA GLU A 114 -0.19 6.98 -17.51
C GLU A 114 -0.75 8.18 -18.27
N TYR A 115 -0.12 9.34 -18.14
CA TYR A 115 -0.63 10.57 -18.73
C TYR A 115 0.39 11.11 -19.73
N ALA A 116 -0.11 11.46 -20.92
CA ALA A 116 0.70 11.99 -22.00
C ALA A 116 0.34 13.45 -22.30
N GLY A 117 1.28 14.18 -22.84
CA GLY A 117 1.06 15.50 -23.40
C GLY A 117 0.34 15.47 -24.76
N PRO A 118 0.01 16.63 -25.32
CA PRO A 118 -0.63 16.74 -26.64
C PRO A 118 0.19 16.12 -27.78
N ASP A 119 1.50 16.04 -27.60
CA ASP A 119 2.46 15.43 -28.54
C ASP A 119 2.56 13.90 -28.38
N GLY A 120 1.83 13.31 -27.44
CA GLY A 120 1.88 11.88 -27.11
C GLY A 120 3.07 11.49 -26.22
N ALA A 121 3.95 12.42 -25.87
CA ALA A 121 5.05 12.14 -24.94
C ALA A 121 4.50 11.89 -23.51
N ARG A 122 5.01 10.84 -22.85
CA ARG A 122 4.60 10.51 -21.48
C ARG A 122 5.08 11.59 -20.52
N LEU A 123 4.14 12.27 -19.86
CA LEU A 123 4.40 13.26 -18.83
C LEU A 123 4.45 12.64 -17.44
N ILE A 124 3.49 11.81 -17.09
CA ILE A 124 3.35 11.20 -15.77
C ILE A 124 3.25 9.68 -15.91
N ALA A 125 4.17 8.95 -15.31
CA ALA A 125 4.12 7.51 -15.20
C ALA A 125 3.33 7.07 -13.96
N THR A 126 2.87 5.81 -13.93
CA THR A 126 2.21 5.21 -12.75
C THR A 126 3.03 5.37 -11.47
N ARG A 127 4.37 5.26 -11.56
CA ARG A 127 5.27 5.46 -10.41
C ARG A 127 5.31 6.90 -9.92
N ASP A 128 5.10 7.87 -10.78
CA ASP A 128 5.04 9.28 -10.39
C ASP A 128 3.75 9.58 -9.61
N VAL A 129 2.63 9.01 -10.05
CA VAL A 129 1.35 9.08 -9.31
C VAL A 129 1.48 8.42 -7.94
N ARG A 130 2.09 7.22 -7.86
CA ARG A 130 2.32 6.53 -6.58
C ARG A 130 3.23 7.32 -5.65
N LEU A 131 4.28 7.95 -6.19
CA LEU A 131 5.16 8.82 -5.41
C LEU A 131 4.40 10.03 -4.88
N ALA A 132 3.58 10.68 -5.69
CA ALA A 132 2.75 11.81 -5.27
C ALA A 132 1.76 11.42 -4.17
N ARG A 133 1.07 10.27 -4.30
CA ARG A 133 0.22 9.70 -3.25
C ARG A 133 0.99 9.51 -1.95
N ARG A 134 2.17 8.88 -2.01
CA ARG A 134 2.99 8.59 -0.84
C ARG A 134 3.50 9.86 -0.17
N ILE A 135 4.07 10.81 -0.92
CA ILE A 135 4.56 12.08 -0.38
C ILE A 135 3.42 12.80 0.35
N THR A 136 2.25 12.91 -0.27
CA THR A 136 1.10 13.60 0.31
C THR A 136 0.63 12.92 1.60
N ARG A 137 0.52 11.58 1.61
CA ARG A 137 0.14 10.82 2.80
C ARG A 137 1.16 10.94 3.93
N ASP A 138 2.43 10.74 3.62
CA ASP A 138 3.51 10.72 4.62
C ASP A 138 3.67 12.12 5.26
N TRP A 139 3.51 13.19 4.47
CA TRP A 139 3.48 14.55 4.99
C TRP A 139 2.27 14.82 5.89
N ARG A 140 1.07 14.42 5.48
CA ARG A 140 -0.17 14.74 6.21
C ARG A 140 -0.35 13.92 7.47
N PHE A 141 0.07 12.66 7.47
CA PHE A 141 -0.34 11.70 8.50
C PHE A 141 0.81 11.00 9.22
N ARG A 142 2.03 11.09 8.70
CA ARG A 142 3.19 10.38 9.27
C ARG A 142 4.30 11.30 9.75
N GLY A 143 4.13 12.62 9.57
CA GLY A 143 5.12 13.62 10.00
C GLY A 143 6.44 13.61 9.20
N HIS A 144 6.45 12.96 8.03
CA HIS A 144 7.61 12.92 7.15
C HIS A 144 7.54 14.02 6.09
N ASP A 145 8.66 14.68 5.83
CA ASP A 145 8.76 15.62 4.73
C ASP A 145 8.93 14.92 3.36
N ALA A 146 8.88 15.70 2.30
CA ALA A 146 9.00 15.19 0.94
C ALA A 146 10.39 14.59 0.67
N ASP A 147 11.45 15.19 1.21
CA ASP A 147 12.83 14.74 1.00
C ASP A 147 13.07 13.36 1.63
N PHE A 148 12.53 13.12 2.82
CA PHE A 148 12.57 11.82 3.46
C PHE A 148 11.88 10.75 2.59
N THR A 149 10.65 11.03 2.14
CA THR A 149 9.89 10.07 1.32
C THR A 149 10.57 9.81 -0.03
N ILE A 150 11.12 10.84 -0.68
CA ILE A 150 11.87 10.71 -1.93
C ILE A 150 13.16 9.91 -1.73
N GLY A 151 13.85 10.11 -0.61
CA GLY A 151 15.06 9.35 -0.26
C GLY A 151 14.79 7.85 -0.12
N LEU A 152 13.61 7.47 0.41
CA LEU A 152 13.19 6.07 0.52
C LEU A 152 12.66 5.47 -0.80
N TRP A 153 12.23 6.31 -1.75
CA TRP A 153 11.52 5.87 -2.95
C TRP A 153 12.25 4.82 -3.80
N PRO A 154 13.57 4.90 -4.01
CA PRO A 154 14.30 3.86 -4.74
C PRO A 154 14.17 2.47 -4.10
N HIS A 155 14.18 2.37 -2.76
CA HIS A 155 13.99 1.11 -2.03
C HIS A 155 12.58 0.56 -2.21
N VAL A 156 11.57 1.43 -2.11
CA VAL A 156 10.16 1.07 -2.35
C VAL A 156 9.97 0.55 -3.78
N CYS A 157 10.57 1.20 -4.78
CA CYS A 157 10.51 0.73 -6.17
C CYS A 157 11.19 -0.62 -6.36
N LYS A 158 12.33 -0.84 -5.71
CA LYS A 158 13.04 -2.13 -5.75
C LYS A 158 12.22 -3.23 -5.12
N ALA A 159 11.63 -2.98 -3.94
CA ALA A 159 10.74 -3.93 -3.26
C ALA A 159 9.51 -4.27 -4.11
N GLU A 160 8.89 -3.28 -4.75
CA GLU A 160 7.79 -3.50 -5.70
C GLU A 160 8.20 -4.44 -6.84
N ASP A 161 9.36 -4.21 -7.46
CA ASP A 161 9.84 -5.03 -8.56
C ASP A 161 10.15 -6.47 -8.09
N GLN A 162 10.73 -6.61 -6.91
CA GLN A 162 11.19 -7.88 -6.36
C GLN A 162 10.05 -8.71 -5.77
N TYR A 163 9.14 -8.10 -5.01
CA TYR A 163 8.18 -8.82 -4.16
C TYR A 163 6.74 -8.75 -4.66
N ILE A 164 6.40 -7.78 -5.52
CA ILE A 164 5.03 -7.65 -6.04
C ILE A 164 4.96 -8.04 -7.51
N LYS A 165 5.75 -7.38 -8.37
CA LYS A 165 5.66 -7.58 -9.82
C LYS A 165 6.07 -8.97 -10.24
N THR A 166 7.02 -9.59 -9.52
CA THR A 166 7.46 -10.98 -9.75
C THR A 166 6.29 -11.96 -9.72
N PHE A 167 5.30 -11.72 -8.86
CA PHE A 167 4.15 -12.60 -8.70
C PHE A 167 2.90 -12.15 -9.44
N LYS A 168 2.95 -11.05 -10.21
CA LYS A 168 1.80 -10.49 -10.92
C LYS A 168 1.07 -11.52 -11.81
N ASN A 169 1.78 -12.44 -12.42
CA ASN A 169 1.20 -13.46 -13.28
C ASN A 169 0.33 -14.49 -12.54
N ARG A 170 0.36 -14.49 -11.20
CA ARG A 170 -0.51 -15.33 -10.35
C ARG A 170 -1.87 -14.69 -10.08
N ALA A 171 -2.11 -13.47 -10.54
CA ALA A 171 -3.39 -12.79 -10.33
C ALA A 171 -4.52 -13.49 -11.08
N ASN A 172 -5.59 -13.83 -10.37
CA ASN A 172 -6.85 -14.28 -10.95
C ASN A 172 -7.65 -13.08 -11.47
N LEU A 173 -7.50 -11.92 -10.82
CA LEU A 173 -8.16 -10.68 -11.18
C LEU A 173 -7.18 -9.51 -11.08
N VAL A 174 -7.21 -8.62 -12.06
CA VAL A 174 -6.47 -7.36 -12.04
C VAL A 174 -7.45 -6.21 -11.86
N LEU A 175 -7.24 -5.43 -10.82
CA LEU A 175 -8.06 -4.25 -10.50
C LEU A 175 -7.26 -2.99 -10.78
N ASP A 176 -7.76 -2.16 -11.68
CA ASP A 176 -7.24 -0.82 -11.89
C ASP A 176 -7.69 0.11 -10.76
N THR A 177 -6.74 0.74 -10.09
CA THR A 177 -6.97 1.69 -9.00
C THR A 177 -6.63 3.13 -9.39
N SER A 178 -6.52 3.39 -10.69
CA SER A 178 -6.30 4.73 -11.24
C SER A 178 -7.60 5.56 -11.20
N PHE A 179 -7.44 6.85 -10.97
CA PHE A 179 -8.50 7.84 -11.14
C PHE A 179 -7.98 8.92 -12.08
N SER A 180 -8.58 9.06 -13.25
CA SER A 180 -8.10 9.99 -14.28
C SER A 180 -8.01 11.44 -13.79
N CYS A 181 -8.80 11.81 -12.77
CA CYS A 181 -8.77 13.15 -12.17
C CYS A 181 -7.63 13.35 -11.14
N GLU A 182 -6.97 12.28 -10.71
CA GLU A 182 -6.04 12.38 -9.56
C GLU A 182 -4.80 13.23 -9.83
N VAL A 183 -4.35 13.32 -11.09
CA VAL A 183 -3.21 14.18 -11.44
C VAL A 183 -3.43 15.65 -11.09
N GLY A 184 -4.66 16.15 -11.23
CA GLY A 184 -5.00 17.52 -10.82
C GLY A 184 -5.05 17.68 -9.29
N ILE A 185 -5.34 16.60 -8.55
CA ILE A 185 -5.28 16.62 -7.08
C ILE A 185 -3.82 16.69 -6.64
N TRP A 186 -2.95 15.89 -7.24
CA TRP A 186 -1.52 15.87 -6.87
C TRP A 186 -0.82 17.15 -7.28
N GLU A 187 -1.23 17.78 -8.39
CA GLU A 187 -0.73 19.11 -8.75
C GLU A 187 -0.95 20.11 -7.61
N TYR A 188 -2.16 20.18 -7.05
CA TYR A 188 -2.48 21.05 -5.93
C TYR A 188 -1.61 20.78 -4.68
N TYR A 189 -1.40 19.51 -4.32
CA TYR A 189 -0.59 19.16 -3.14
C TYR A 189 0.90 19.31 -3.38
N ILE A 190 1.40 18.95 -4.56
CA ILE A 190 2.83 19.08 -4.91
C ILE A 190 3.26 20.56 -4.87
N ASP A 191 2.41 21.47 -5.32
CA ASP A 191 2.70 22.91 -5.24
C ASP A 191 2.87 23.38 -3.79
N GLN A 192 2.02 22.93 -2.89
CA GLN A 192 2.14 23.26 -1.46
C GLN A 192 3.41 22.65 -0.82
N LEU A 193 3.75 21.43 -1.18
CA LEU A 193 4.90 20.69 -0.63
C LEU A 193 6.23 21.23 -1.12
N THR A 194 6.30 21.76 -2.36
CA THR A 194 7.54 22.31 -2.92
C THR A 194 8.01 23.60 -2.24
N ALA A 195 7.14 24.26 -1.50
CA ALA A 195 7.55 25.42 -0.70
C ALA A 195 8.55 25.07 0.41
N SER A 196 8.63 23.78 0.80
CA SER A 196 9.49 23.27 1.88
C SER A 196 10.60 22.33 1.43
N ALA A 197 10.63 21.87 0.16
CA ALA A 197 11.55 20.85 -0.31
C ALA A 197 12.58 21.40 -1.30
N ASN A 198 13.86 21.13 -1.05
CA ASN A 198 14.98 21.50 -1.95
C ASN A 198 15.38 20.36 -2.90
N ALA A 199 14.71 19.21 -2.88
CA ALA A 199 15.10 18.06 -3.67
C ALA A 199 14.80 18.30 -5.18
N GLY A 200 15.79 18.09 -6.04
CA GLY A 200 15.63 18.22 -7.49
C GLY A 200 14.53 17.32 -8.06
N ARG A 201 14.27 16.18 -7.42
CA ARG A 201 13.16 15.28 -7.80
C ARG A 201 11.79 15.92 -7.59
N MET A 202 11.60 16.73 -6.53
CA MET A 202 10.35 17.50 -6.35
C MET A 202 10.18 18.54 -7.43
N ALA A 203 11.25 19.24 -7.83
CA ALA A 203 11.18 20.21 -8.92
C ALA A 203 10.78 19.56 -10.25
N ASP A 204 11.32 18.37 -10.55
CA ASP A 204 10.94 17.57 -11.71
C ASP A 204 9.46 17.14 -11.66
N LEU A 205 9.01 16.57 -10.53
CA LEU A 205 7.60 16.21 -10.36
C LEU A 205 6.69 17.44 -10.54
N ARG A 206 7.00 18.54 -9.87
CA ARG A 206 6.23 19.78 -9.98
C ARG A 206 6.11 20.25 -11.41
N SER A 207 7.22 20.29 -12.16
CA SER A 207 7.21 20.76 -13.56
C SER A 207 6.30 19.91 -14.44
N ARG A 208 6.21 18.62 -14.19
CA ARG A 208 5.38 17.68 -14.95
C ARG A 208 3.90 17.74 -14.55
N PHE A 209 3.59 17.82 -13.25
CA PHE A 209 2.21 17.95 -12.77
C PHE A 209 1.59 19.32 -13.11
N ALA A 210 2.39 20.39 -13.23
CA ALA A 210 1.94 21.72 -13.64
C ALA A 210 1.31 21.79 -15.06
N HIS A 211 1.40 20.71 -15.84
CA HIS A 211 0.66 20.60 -17.11
C HIS A 211 -0.84 20.27 -16.92
N PHE A 212 -1.28 19.96 -15.71
CA PHE A 212 -2.65 19.57 -15.40
C PHE A 212 -3.38 20.67 -14.63
N VAL A 213 -4.70 20.74 -14.81
CA VAL A 213 -5.54 21.68 -14.08
C VAL A 213 -5.66 21.23 -12.62
N PRO A 214 -5.32 22.08 -11.64
CA PRO A 214 -5.45 21.70 -10.23
C PRO A 214 -6.91 21.43 -9.85
N ILE A 215 -7.14 20.37 -9.08
CA ILE A 215 -8.46 19.97 -8.59
C ILE A 215 -8.49 20.13 -7.08
N ASN A 216 -9.47 20.90 -6.61
CA ASN A 216 -9.69 21.06 -5.17
C ASN A 216 -10.08 19.72 -4.53
N ALA A 217 -9.35 19.31 -3.49
CA ALA A 217 -9.60 18.09 -2.74
C ALA A 217 -11.02 18.03 -2.13
N ALA A 218 -11.67 19.17 -1.87
CA ALA A 218 -13.06 19.24 -1.40
C ALA A 218 -14.05 18.58 -2.37
N LEU A 219 -13.73 18.51 -3.67
CA LEU A 219 -14.56 17.86 -4.67
C LEU A 219 -14.51 16.32 -4.61
N ILE A 220 -13.56 15.75 -3.87
CA ILE A 220 -13.37 14.31 -3.80
C ILE A 220 -14.36 13.72 -2.79
N PRO A 221 -15.19 12.73 -3.20
CA PRO A 221 -16.18 12.11 -2.30
C PRO A 221 -15.52 11.53 -1.04
N GLN A 222 -16.21 11.61 0.10
CA GLN A 222 -15.71 11.11 1.40
C GLN A 222 -15.39 9.60 1.40
N LYS A 223 -16.09 8.83 0.55
CA LYS A 223 -15.85 7.38 0.41
C LYS A 223 -14.85 7.02 -0.68
N SER A 224 -14.20 8.01 -1.30
CA SER A 224 -13.17 7.75 -2.30
C SER A 224 -11.94 7.14 -1.64
N MET A 225 -11.30 6.17 -2.31
CA MET A 225 -10.00 5.62 -1.91
C MET A 225 -8.92 6.73 -1.83
N LEU A 226 -9.05 7.78 -2.63
CA LEU A 226 -8.10 8.91 -2.59
C LEU A 226 -8.07 9.61 -1.22
N ARG A 227 -9.11 9.46 -0.39
CA ARG A 227 -9.14 9.98 0.98
C ARG A 227 -8.12 9.31 1.90
N GLU A 228 -7.65 8.13 1.59
CA GLU A 228 -6.51 7.51 2.29
C GLU A 228 -5.26 8.40 2.25
N PHE A 229 -5.07 9.12 1.16
CA PHE A 229 -3.87 9.96 0.95
C PHE A 229 -4.09 11.42 1.36
N ILE A 230 -5.31 11.93 1.15
CA ILE A 230 -5.64 13.35 1.36
C ILE A 230 -6.48 13.63 2.62
N GLY A 231 -6.94 12.59 3.31
CA GLY A 231 -7.74 12.69 4.53
C GLY A 231 -9.21 13.09 4.32
N ALA A 232 -9.96 13.12 5.41
CA ALA A 232 -11.30 13.67 5.45
C ALA A 232 -11.29 15.20 5.34
N GLU A 233 -12.39 15.80 4.90
CA GLU A 233 -12.49 17.25 4.63
C GLU A 233 -12.25 18.15 5.85
N ASN A 234 -12.32 17.62 7.09
CA ASN A 234 -12.29 18.38 8.34
C ASN A 234 -11.19 17.94 9.30
N GLN A 235 -10.04 17.47 8.79
CA GLN A 235 -8.86 17.20 9.62
C GLN A 235 -7.68 18.07 9.23
#